data_7070c93ed0cd28c5ecb182d1fa9b9c10
#
_entry.id   7070c93ed0cd28c5ecb182d1fa9b9c10
#
_cell.length_a   1.000
_cell.length_b   1.000
_cell.length_c   1.000
_cell.angle_alpha   90.00
_cell.angle_beta   90.00
_cell.angle_gamma   90.00
#
_symmetry.space_group_name_H-M   'P 1'
#
loop_
_entity.id
_entity.type
_entity.pdbx_description
1 polymer ?
#
loop_
_entity_poly.entity_id
_entity_poly.type
_entity_poly.pdbx_seq_one_letter_code
_entity_poly.pdbx_strand_id
1 'polypeptide(L)'
;MEWIIQKTVELGVTRIVPVMTKRTVVKLDAKKADAKRKRWNAVSESAAKQSKRSLIPEVAPLMTYKEAVKEAAGYDMVLLPYESADGIRKTRELLASVKPGTDIAVFIGPEGGFEDEEVELARENGAEIVTLGKRILRTETAGLTALSILMFQLED
;
A
#
# COMPACT_ATOMS: atom_id res chain seq x y z
N MET A 1 -8.02 9.29 3.80
CA MET A 1 -8.22 7.82 3.69
C MET A 1 -9.32 7.45 2.69
N GLU A 2 -10.55 7.95 2.81
CA GLU A 2 -11.66 7.57 1.91
C GLU A 2 -11.36 7.80 0.42
N TRP A 3 -10.78 8.94 0.09
CA TRP A 3 -10.34 9.23 -1.27
C TRP A 3 -9.27 8.24 -1.77
N ILE A 4 -8.32 7.87 -0.90
CA ILE A 4 -7.29 6.87 -1.22
C ILE A 4 -7.96 5.52 -1.52
N ILE A 5 -8.88 5.07 -0.65
CA ILE A 5 -9.62 3.83 -0.85
C ILE A 5 -10.34 3.83 -2.19
N GLN A 6 -11.11 4.89 -2.47
CA GLN A 6 -11.83 5.03 -3.72
C GLN A 6 -10.91 4.86 -4.94
N LYS A 7 -9.80 5.60 -4.97
CA LYS A 7 -8.88 5.60 -6.12
C LYS A 7 -8.05 4.33 -6.23
N THR A 8 -7.64 3.74 -5.13
CA THR A 8 -6.91 2.47 -5.16
C THR A 8 -7.81 1.30 -5.58
N VAL A 9 -9.09 1.33 -5.23
CA VAL A 9 -10.08 0.37 -5.73
C VAL A 9 -10.24 0.49 -7.24
N GLU A 10 -10.35 1.69 -7.79
CA GLU A 10 -10.40 1.93 -9.24
C GLU A 10 -9.15 1.38 -9.95
N LEU A 11 -7.98 1.42 -9.30
CA LEU A 11 -6.68 0.96 -9.81
C LEU A 11 -6.36 -0.52 -9.53
N GLY A 12 -7.33 -1.33 -9.15
CA GLY A 12 -7.13 -2.78 -9.10
C GLY A 12 -6.71 -3.35 -7.75
N VAL A 13 -6.54 -2.56 -6.67
CA VAL A 13 -6.20 -3.12 -5.36
C VAL A 13 -7.20 -4.20 -4.94
N THR A 14 -6.72 -5.27 -4.30
CA THR A 14 -7.56 -6.38 -3.83
C THR A 14 -7.84 -6.32 -2.34
N ARG A 15 -6.95 -5.69 -1.57
CA ARG A 15 -7.08 -5.51 -0.12
C ARG A 15 -6.37 -4.24 0.33
N ILE A 16 -6.95 -3.55 1.31
CA ILE A 16 -6.38 -2.34 1.90
C ILE A 16 -6.21 -2.56 3.40
N VAL A 17 -5.00 -2.36 3.89
CA VAL A 17 -4.66 -2.55 5.30
C VAL A 17 -4.25 -1.21 5.91
N PRO A 18 -5.09 -0.61 6.77
CA PRO A 18 -4.70 0.55 7.55
C PRO A 18 -3.63 0.16 8.58
N VAL A 19 -2.51 0.89 8.60
CA VAL A 19 -1.37 0.57 9.46
C VAL A 19 -1.01 1.76 10.35
N MET A 20 -0.78 1.49 11.64
CA MET A 20 -0.21 2.46 12.58
C MET A 20 1.31 2.40 12.50
N THR A 21 1.93 3.48 12.06
CA THR A 21 3.37 3.70 12.06
C THR A 21 3.77 4.66 13.19
N LYS A 22 5.06 4.81 13.45
CA LYS A 22 5.56 5.73 14.50
C LYS A 22 5.13 7.18 14.26
N ARG A 23 5.10 7.62 13.00
CA ARG A 23 4.73 8.99 12.60
C ARG A 23 3.27 9.16 12.24
N THR A 24 2.42 8.19 12.53
CA THR A 24 0.98 8.33 12.33
C THR A 24 0.40 9.34 13.33
N VAL A 25 -0.17 10.43 12.80
CA VAL A 25 -0.69 11.55 13.62
C VAL A 25 -1.97 11.16 14.37
N VAL A 26 -2.83 10.32 13.80
CA VAL A 26 -4.14 9.99 14.39
C VAL A 26 -4.10 8.62 15.06
N LYS A 27 -4.08 8.62 16.39
CA LYS A 27 -4.30 7.40 17.19
C LYS A 27 -5.79 7.15 17.33
N LEU A 28 -6.26 5.98 16.88
CA LEU A 28 -7.64 5.57 16.99
C LEU A 28 -7.79 4.60 18.18
N ASP A 29 -8.80 4.84 19.03
CA ASP A 29 -9.29 3.80 19.94
C ASP A 29 -10.06 2.70 19.17
N ALA A 30 -10.21 1.53 19.79
CA ALA A 30 -10.83 0.36 19.14
C ALA A 30 -12.22 0.64 18.58
N LYS A 31 -13.07 1.40 19.31
CA LYS A 31 -14.43 1.73 18.88
C LYS A 31 -14.45 2.66 17.66
N LYS A 32 -13.57 3.66 17.65
CA LYS A 32 -13.43 4.58 16.52
C LYS A 32 -12.80 3.88 15.30
N ALA A 33 -11.88 2.96 15.52
CA ALA A 33 -11.27 2.16 14.46
C ALA A 33 -12.32 1.28 13.77
N ASP A 34 -13.20 0.58 14.53
CA ASP A 34 -14.27 -0.25 13.96
C ASP A 34 -15.30 0.58 13.19
N ALA A 35 -15.75 1.72 13.73
CA ALA A 35 -16.66 2.62 13.03
C ALA A 35 -16.08 3.14 11.71
N LYS A 36 -14.78 3.53 11.70
CA LYS A 36 -14.08 3.95 10.48
C LYS A 36 -13.94 2.81 9.49
N ARG A 37 -13.59 1.60 9.94
CA ARG A 37 -13.49 0.43 9.08
C ARG A 37 -14.82 0.14 8.36
N LYS A 38 -15.95 0.15 9.06
CA LYS A 38 -17.28 -0.03 8.44
C LYS A 38 -17.54 1.01 7.35
N ARG A 39 -17.24 2.28 7.62
CA ARG A 39 -17.37 3.37 6.65
C ARG A 39 -16.43 3.17 5.45
N TRP A 40 -15.18 2.78 5.67
CA TRP A 40 -14.20 2.53 4.63
C TRP A 40 -14.58 1.35 3.72
N ASN A 41 -15.15 0.28 4.27
CA ASN A 41 -15.67 -0.83 3.48
C ASN A 41 -16.86 -0.40 2.60
N ALA A 42 -17.75 0.47 3.10
CA ALA A 42 -18.82 1.04 2.29
C ALA A 42 -18.29 1.91 1.13
N VAL A 43 -17.21 2.68 1.35
CA VAL A 43 -16.53 3.44 0.29
C VAL A 43 -15.93 2.49 -0.75
N SER A 44 -15.25 1.42 -0.31
CA SER A 44 -14.68 0.38 -1.19
C SER A 44 -15.76 -0.27 -2.05
N GLU A 45 -16.88 -0.67 -1.46
CA GLU A 45 -18.00 -1.27 -2.18
C GLU A 45 -18.58 -0.31 -3.24
N SER A 46 -18.76 0.96 -2.89
CA SER A 46 -19.26 1.98 -3.82
C SER A 46 -18.29 2.18 -5.00
N ALA A 47 -16.99 2.25 -4.72
CA ALA A 47 -15.95 2.40 -5.74
C ALA A 47 -15.88 1.17 -6.66
N ALA A 48 -15.96 -0.04 -6.11
CA ALA A 48 -15.97 -1.28 -6.89
C ALA A 48 -17.16 -1.35 -7.85
N LYS A 49 -18.35 -0.98 -7.37
CA LYS A 49 -19.56 -0.90 -8.22
C LYS A 49 -19.42 0.12 -9.35
N GLN A 50 -18.89 1.30 -9.03
CA GLN A 50 -18.69 2.37 -10.02
C GLN A 50 -17.67 1.97 -11.08
N SER A 51 -16.57 1.34 -10.71
CA SER A 51 -15.51 0.86 -11.61
C SER A 51 -15.82 -0.50 -12.26
N LYS A 52 -17.01 -1.06 -12.04
CA LYS A 52 -17.49 -2.34 -12.61
C LYS A 52 -16.60 -3.53 -12.22
N ARG A 53 -15.97 -3.49 -11.07
CA ARG A 53 -15.20 -4.61 -10.54
C ARG A 53 -16.10 -5.69 -9.97
N SER A 54 -15.80 -6.95 -10.27
CA SER A 54 -16.49 -8.12 -9.69
C SER A 54 -16.05 -8.41 -8.27
N LEU A 55 -14.83 -7.96 -7.89
CA LEU A 55 -14.29 -8.09 -6.54
C LEU A 55 -14.46 -6.79 -5.77
N ILE A 56 -14.97 -6.86 -4.56
CA ILE A 56 -15.02 -5.74 -3.62
C ILE A 56 -13.81 -5.87 -2.68
N PRO A 57 -12.81 -4.97 -2.77
CA PRO A 57 -11.63 -5.01 -1.92
C PRO A 57 -12.02 -4.81 -0.44
N GLU A 58 -11.52 -5.68 0.42
CA GLU A 58 -11.70 -5.52 1.87
C GLU A 58 -10.78 -4.42 2.40
N VAL A 59 -11.34 -3.56 3.27
CA VAL A 59 -10.54 -2.74 4.18
C VAL A 59 -10.39 -3.51 5.49
N ALA A 60 -9.19 -4.00 5.73
CA ALA A 60 -8.85 -4.83 6.90
C ALA A 60 -8.95 -4.05 8.23
N PRO A 61 -8.95 -4.73 9.37
CA PRO A 61 -8.76 -4.08 10.66
C PRO A 61 -7.45 -3.30 10.72
N LEU A 62 -7.41 -2.27 11.57
CA LEU A 62 -6.20 -1.50 11.83
C LEU A 62 -5.13 -2.41 12.44
N MET A 63 -3.94 -2.41 11.87
CA MET A 63 -2.78 -3.18 12.32
C MET A 63 -1.66 -2.28 12.83
N THR A 64 -0.83 -2.80 13.70
CA THR A 64 0.49 -2.21 13.98
C THR A 64 1.42 -2.45 12.80
N TYR A 65 2.41 -1.59 12.63
CA TYR A 65 3.41 -1.77 11.57
C TYR A 65 4.10 -3.14 11.62
N LYS A 66 4.46 -3.60 12.83
CA LYS A 66 5.10 -4.91 13.02
C LYS A 66 4.21 -6.09 12.59
N GLU A 67 2.92 -6.02 12.86
CA GLU A 67 1.95 -7.05 12.40
C GLU A 67 1.82 -7.02 10.89
N ALA A 68 1.70 -5.83 10.29
CA ALA A 68 1.59 -5.67 8.85
C ALA A 68 2.85 -6.19 8.11
N VAL A 69 4.06 -5.91 8.63
CA VAL A 69 5.31 -6.43 8.04
C VAL A 69 5.37 -7.96 8.11
N LYS A 70 4.98 -8.56 9.24
CA LYS A 70 4.94 -10.02 9.38
C LYS A 70 3.93 -10.67 8.43
N GLU A 71 2.76 -10.07 8.27
CA GLU A 71 1.74 -10.59 7.35
C GLU A 71 2.24 -10.46 5.90
N ALA A 72 2.83 -9.32 5.55
CA ALA A 72 3.33 -9.05 4.22
C ALA A 72 4.47 -9.99 3.80
N ALA A 73 5.24 -10.53 4.73
CA ALA A 73 6.29 -11.52 4.44
C ALA A 73 5.76 -12.82 3.80
N GLY A 74 4.46 -13.06 3.81
CA GLY A 74 3.81 -14.17 3.12
C GLY A 74 3.42 -13.90 1.66
N TYR A 75 3.60 -12.68 1.17
CA TYR A 75 3.34 -12.30 -0.22
C TYR A 75 4.55 -12.64 -1.10
N ASP A 76 4.33 -12.84 -2.39
CA ASP A 76 5.41 -13.14 -3.35
C ASP A 76 6.39 -11.96 -3.50
N MET A 77 5.88 -10.73 -3.38
CA MET A 77 6.68 -9.51 -3.45
C MET A 77 6.16 -8.46 -2.47
N VAL A 78 7.09 -7.83 -1.77
CA VAL A 78 6.78 -6.71 -0.86
C VAL A 78 7.57 -5.48 -1.29
N LEU A 79 6.87 -4.39 -1.60
CA LEU A 79 7.47 -3.14 -2.05
C LEU A 79 7.29 -2.07 -0.98
N LEU A 80 8.37 -1.36 -0.65
CA LEU A 80 8.34 -0.20 0.21
C LEU A 80 8.99 0.99 -0.49
N PRO A 81 8.20 1.90 -1.10
CA PRO A 81 8.70 3.14 -1.65
C PRO A 81 9.32 4.02 -0.56
N TYR A 82 10.59 4.40 -0.76
CA TYR A 82 11.34 5.23 0.15
C TYR A 82 12.27 6.19 -0.60
N GLU A 83 12.43 7.42 -0.11
CA GLU A 83 13.13 8.47 -0.83
C GLU A 83 14.64 8.25 -0.99
N SER A 84 15.27 7.55 -0.06
CA SER A 84 16.71 7.22 -0.08
C SER A 84 17.05 5.88 -0.73
N ALA A 85 16.11 5.29 -1.49
CA ALA A 85 16.35 4.03 -2.19
C ALA A 85 17.31 4.18 -3.38
N ASP A 86 18.04 3.11 -3.67
CA ASP A 86 18.98 3.02 -4.80
C ASP A 86 18.27 3.18 -6.14
N GLY A 87 18.38 4.36 -6.74
CA GLY A 87 18.06 4.68 -8.12
C GLY A 87 16.85 4.01 -8.79
N ILE A 88 16.21 4.73 -9.68
CA ILE A 88 15.00 4.26 -10.40
C ILE A 88 15.25 3.05 -11.30
N ARG A 89 16.49 2.79 -11.69
CA ARG A 89 16.83 1.65 -12.56
C ARG A 89 16.52 0.32 -11.86
N LYS A 90 16.97 0.16 -10.60
CA LYS A 90 16.68 -1.05 -9.80
C LYS A 90 15.17 -1.29 -9.66
N THR A 91 14.41 -0.21 -9.41
CA THR A 91 12.95 -0.30 -9.33
C THR A 91 12.34 -0.78 -10.65
N ARG A 92 12.81 -0.25 -11.79
CA ARG A 92 12.33 -0.67 -13.11
C ARG A 92 12.63 -2.14 -13.41
N GLU A 93 13.85 -2.59 -13.12
CA GLU A 93 14.27 -3.98 -13.31
C GLU A 93 13.42 -4.92 -12.45
N LEU A 94 13.17 -4.56 -11.19
CA LEU A 94 12.32 -5.32 -10.28
C LEU A 94 10.87 -5.40 -10.80
N LEU A 95 10.27 -4.28 -11.15
CA LEU A 95 8.89 -4.23 -11.65
C LEU A 95 8.74 -4.97 -12.98
N ALA A 96 9.74 -4.91 -13.87
CA ALA A 96 9.73 -5.66 -15.12
C ALA A 96 9.80 -7.19 -14.92
N SER A 97 10.25 -7.67 -13.76
CA SER A 97 10.27 -9.10 -13.42
C SER A 97 8.92 -9.63 -12.91
N VAL A 98 7.99 -8.75 -12.57
CA VAL A 98 6.66 -9.13 -12.03
C VAL A 98 5.82 -9.78 -13.13
N LYS A 99 5.16 -10.87 -12.78
CA LYS A 99 4.31 -11.62 -13.70
C LYS A 99 2.84 -11.56 -13.26
N PRO A 100 1.88 -11.69 -14.18
CA PRO A 100 0.49 -11.87 -13.83
C PRO A 100 0.30 -13.02 -12.80
N GLY A 101 -0.53 -12.79 -11.79
CA GLY A 101 -0.76 -13.74 -10.70
C GLY A 101 0.21 -13.62 -9.51
N THR A 102 1.19 -12.69 -9.55
CA THR A 102 2.05 -12.41 -8.40
C THR A 102 1.28 -11.65 -7.32
N ASP A 103 1.29 -12.15 -6.10
CA ASP A 103 0.74 -11.46 -4.93
C ASP A 103 1.72 -10.38 -4.43
N ILE A 104 1.29 -9.11 -4.47
CA ILE A 104 2.17 -7.98 -4.17
C ILE A 104 1.60 -7.15 -3.02
N ALA A 105 2.40 -6.95 -1.97
CA ALA A 105 2.12 -5.98 -0.93
C ALA A 105 2.92 -4.68 -1.17
N VAL A 106 2.26 -3.53 -1.04
CA VAL A 106 2.90 -2.22 -1.17
C VAL A 106 2.69 -1.42 0.11
N PHE A 107 3.77 -1.06 0.77
CA PHE A 107 3.75 -0.20 1.95
C PHE A 107 3.84 1.27 1.54
N ILE A 108 2.89 2.07 1.99
CA ILE A 108 2.91 3.53 1.78
C ILE A 108 2.98 4.22 3.14
N GLY A 109 3.98 5.06 3.32
CA GLY A 109 4.19 5.79 4.57
C GLY A 109 3.18 6.92 4.81
N PRO A 110 3.04 7.37 6.06
CA PRO A 110 2.28 8.58 6.37
C PRO A 110 2.98 9.84 5.83
N GLU A 111 2.37 11.00 6.03
CA GLU A 111 2.93 12.28 5.58
C GLU A 111 4.34 12.56 6.12
N GLY A 112 4.65 12.04 7.30
CA GLY A 112 5.99 12.12 7.91
C GLY A 112 6.97 11.05 7.43
N GLY A 113 6.56 10.16 6.52
CA GLY A 113 7.35 9.02 6.04
C GLY A 113 7.53 7.92 7.09
N PHE A 114 8.31 6.90 6.74
CA PHE A 114 8.74 5.85 7.67
C PHE A 114 9.97 6.29 8.46
N GLU A 115 10.12 5.80 9.70
CA GLU A 115 11.38 5.87 10.42
C GLU A 115 12.38 4.87 9.84
N ASP A 116 13.69 5.15 9.97
CA ASP A 116 14.74 4.25 9.48
C ASP A 116 14.62 2.83 10.05
N GLU A 117 14.24 2.72 11.33
CA GLU A 117 14.00 1.44 11.99
C GLU A 117 12.79 0.68 11.38
N GLU A 118 11.77 1.38 10.91
CA GLU A 118 10.62 0.78 10.22
C GLU A 118 11.04 0.25 8.85
N VAL A 119 11.84 1.02 8.12
CA VAL A 119 12.39 0.60 6.83
C VAL A 119 13.28 -0.64 6.98
N GLU A 120 14.15 -0.65 8.00
CA GLU A 120 15.04 -1.79 8.26
C GLU A 120 14.25 -3.05 8.66
N LEU A 121 13.25 -2.91 9.52
CA LEU A 121 12.37 -4.03 9.88
C LEU A 121 11.68 -4.63 8.65
N ALA A 122 11.18 -3.80 7.73
CA ALA A 122 10.58 -4.27 6.49
C ALA A 122 11.61 -5.01 5.62
N ARG A 123 12.82 -4.45 5.48
CA ARG A 123 13.92 -5.06 4.72
C ARG A 123 14.32 -6.42 5.26
N GLU A 124 14.48 -6.55 6.57
CA GLU A 124 14.78 -7.82 7.25
C GLU A 124 13.69 -8.89 7.03
N ASN A 125 12.46 -8.46 6.75
CA ASN A 125 11.33 -9.33 6.43
C ASN A 125 11.05 -9.48 4.93
N GLY A 126 12.02 -9.15 4.07
CA GLY A 126 11.97 -9.41 2.65
C GLY A 126 11.38 -8.28 1.79
N ALA A 127 11.14 -7.09 2.36
CA ALA A 127 10.67 -5.97 1.55
C ALA A 127 11.78 -5.39 0.66
N GLU A 128 11.46 -5.17 -0.60
CA GLU A 128 12.29 -4.44 -1.55
C GLU A 128 12.06 -2.94 -1.37
N ILE A 129 13.14 -2.22 -1.03
CA ILE A 129 13.11 -0.78 -0.90
C ILE A 129 13.27 -0.17 -2.30
N VAL A 130 12.23 0.52 -2.74
CA VAL A 130 12.13 1.03 -4.11
C VAL A 130 11.94 2.53 -4.14
N THR A 131 12.22 3.17 -5.28
CA THR A 131 11.93 4.59 -5.48
C THR A 131 10.90 4.80 -6.59
N LEU A 132 9.98 5.71 -6.36
CA LEU A 132 8.99 6.16 -7.36
C LEU A 132 9.48 7.38 -8.17
N GLY A 133 10.76 7.74 -8.04
CA GLY A 133 11.39 8.83 -8.77
C GLY A 133 12.05 9.86 -7.85
N LYS A 134 12.54 10.95 -8.46
CA LYS A 134 13.34 11.96 -7.75
C LYS A 134 12.52 12.94 -6.88
N ARG A 135 11.21 12.95 -7.03
CA ARG A 135 10.32 13.86 -6.31
C ARG A 135 9.72 13.18 -5.09
N ILE A 136 9.61 13.92 -4.01
CA ILE A 136 8.85 13.47 -2.83
C ILE A 136 7.36 13.49 -3.20
N LEU A 137 6.72 12.34 -3.14
CA LEU A 137 5.29 12.19 -3.39
C LEU A 137 4.53 12.24 -2.07
N ARG A 138 3.36 12.86 -2.07
CA ARG A 138 2.43 12.74 -0.95
C ARG A 138 1.95 11.30 -0.83
N THR A 139 1.52 10.89 0.36
CA THR A 139 1.04 9.53 0.67
C THR A 139 0.03 9.02 -0.36
N GLU A 140 -0.99 9.82 -0.65
CA GLU A 140 -2.01 9.48 -1.64
C GLU A 140 -1.43 9.34 -3.06
N THR A 141 -0.51 10.21 -3.45
CA THR A 141 0.13 10.17 -4.77
C THR A 141 1.05 8.97 -4.91
N ALA A 142 1.82 8.64 -3.86
CA ALA A 142 2.73 7.49 -3.87
C ALA A 142 1.96 6.17 -4.06
N GLY A 143 0.85 5.98 -3.32
CA GLY A 143 0.02 4.80 -3.44
C GLY A 143 -0.60 4.64 -4.84
N LEU A 144 -1.16 5.72 -5.39
CA LEU A 144 -1.74 5.69 -6.73
C LEU A 144 -0.67 5.45 -7.81
N THR A 145 0.50 6.08 -7.68
CA THR A 145 1.61 5.89 -8.63
C THR A 145 2.08 4.45 -8.63
N ALA A 146 2.30 3.85 -7.46
CA ALA A 146 2.72 2.46 -7.35
C ALA A 146 1.71 1.50 -7.98
N LEU A 147 0.41 1.66 -7.66
CA LEU A 147 -0.65 0.83 -8.23
C LEU A 147 -0.80 1.04 -9.73
N SER A 148 -0.73 2.27 -10.24
CA SER A 148 -0.83 2.53 -11.67
C SER A 148 0.29 1.86 -12.47
N ILE A 149 1.51 1.86 -11.93
CA ILE A 149 2.64 1.19 -12.58
C ILE A 149 2.44 -0.34 -12.58
N LEU A 150 2.02 -0.90 -11.44
CA LEU A 150 1.75 -2.33 -11.32
C LEU A 150 0.59 -2.77 -12.21
N MET A 151 -0.52 -2.03 -12.22
CA MET A 151 -1.66 -2.28 -13.09
C MET A 151 -1.23 -2.29 -14.56
N PHE A 152 -0.52 -1.26 -15.00
CA PHE A 152 -0.03 -1.18 -16.39
C PHE A 152 0.91 -2.33 -16.76
N GLN A 153 1.68 -2.87 -15.80
CA GLN A 153 2.60 -3.98 -16.02
C GLN A 153 1.88 -5.34 -16.04
N LEU A 154 0.77 -5.48 -15.33
CA LEU A 154 0.14 -6.77 -15.05
C LEU A 154 -1.18 -7.00 -15.81
N GLU A 155 -1.83 -5.95 -16.26
CA GLU A 155 -3.06 -6.05 -17.07
C GLU A 155 -2.70 -6.14 -18.56
N ASP A 156 -3.19 -7.20 -19.20
CA ASP A 156 -3.10 -7.42 -20.66
C ASP A 156 -4.20 -6.66 -21.42
#